data_7ee37111b70be81b0048decb977a52cb
#
_entry.id   7ee37111b70be81b0048decb977a52cb
#
_cell.length_a   1.000
_cell.length_b   1.000
_cell.length_c   1.000
_cell.angle_alpha   90.00
_cell.angle_beta   90.00
_cell.angle_gamma   90.00
#
_symmetry.space_group_name_H-M   'P 1'
#
loop_
_entity.id
_entity.type
_entity.pdbx_description
1 polymer ?
#
loop_
_entity_poly.entity_id
_entity_poly.type
_entity_poly.pdbx_seq_one_letter_code
_entity_poly.pdbx_strand_id
1 'polypeptide(L)'
;MKHDPFDFAAFESSPAAFYVVCTDVETGKPVYHQYTGRKDHGFDWIQASASMPLVSRIVTIDGQKLLDGGVADSVPIRQFEQMGYDRNVIILTQPKDYRKSPNSLMPLIRHKYRAYPEFIKTNENRHLVYNDTLDYIFEKEKEGSVFVFRPDEALPVSRVEKDPVKLQATYDLGRKAGEEKLADLKAFLT
;
A
#
# COMPACT_ATOMS: atom_id res chain seq x y z
N MET A 1 -12.38 12.20 -22.34
CA MET A 1 -10.98 12.60 -22.21
C MET A 1 -10.09 11.44 -22.62
N LYS A 2 -9.26 11.62 -23.62
CA LYS A 2 -8.20 10.65 -23.93
C LYS A 2 -7.02 11.01 -23.01
N HIS A 3 -7.09 10.53 -21.79
CA HIS A 3 -5.99 10.63 -20.85
C HIS A 3 -5.12 9.41 -21.05
N ASP A 4 -3.88 9.49 -20.65
CA ASP A 4 -2.84 8.48 -20.84
C ASP A 4 -3.37 7.05 -20.71
N PRO A 5 -3.57 6.33 -21.82
CA PRO A 5 -4.00 4.95 -21.76
C PRO A 5 -2.87 4.12 -21.15
N PHE A 6 -3.21 3.18 -20.28
CA PHE A 6 -2.22 2.26 -19.73
C PHE A 6 -1.63 1.40 -20.86
N ASP A 7 -0.32 1.44 -21.01
CA ASP A 7 0.41 0.67 -22.02
C ASP A 7 0.66 -0.75 -21.51
N PHE A 8 -0.30 -1.64 -21.79
CA PHE A 8 -0.17 -3.04 -21.44
C PHE A 8 1.00 -3.74 -22.14
N ALA A 9 1.34 -3.33 -23.35
CA ALA A 9 2.44 -3.98 -24.08
C ALA A 9 3.78 -3.67 -23.41
N ALA A 10 4.02 -2.41 -23.06
CA ALA A 10 5.21 -2.02 -22.28
C ALA A 10 5.24 -2.70 -20.91
N PHE A 11 4.10 -2.76 -20.20
CA PHE A 11 4.01 -3.43 -18.91
C PHE A 11 4.34 -4.93 -19.01
N GLU A 12 3.69 -5.65 -19.92
CA GLU A 12 3.83 -7.10 -20.10
C GLU A 12 5.22 -7.51 -20.62
N SER A 13 5.95 -6.59 -21.28
CA SER A 13 7.33 -6.81 -21.74
C SER A 13 8.39 -6.44 -20.71
N SER A 14 8.00 -5.81 -19.60
CA SER A 14 8.93 -5.41 -18.53
C SER A 14 9.46 -6.64 -17.78
N PRO A 15 10.77 -6.69 -17.46
CA PRO A 15 11.32 -7.74 -16.59
C PRO A 15 10.95 -7.55 -15.11
N ALA A 16 10.35 -6.41 -14.74
CA ALA A 16 9.97 -6.12 -13.37
C ALA A 16 8.70 -6.88 -12.98
N ALA A 17 8.73 -7.57 -11.84
CA ALA A 17 7.53 -8.16 -11.26
C ALA A 17 6.72 -7.09 -10.52
N PHE A 18 5.41 -7.05 -10.77
CA PHE A 18 4.50 -6.14 -10.10
C PHE A 18 3.54 -6.93 -9.20
N TYR A 19 3.55 -6.62 -7.91
CA TYR A 19 2.68 -7.26 -6.93
C TYR A 19 1.60 -6.32 -6.45
N VAL A 20 0.37 -6.85 -6.39
CA VAL A 20 -0.80 -6.16 -5.83
C VAL A 20 -1.14 -6.82 -4.50
N VAL A 21 -1.31 -6.01 -3.46
CA VAL A 21 -1.70 -6.50 -2.14
C VAL A 21 -3.19 -6.24 -1.93
N CYS A 22 -3.93 -7.28 -1.58
CA CYS A 22 -5.33 -7.21 -1.21
C CYS A 22 -5.53 -7.83 0.17
N THR A 23 -6.70 -7.59 0.78
CA THR A 23 -7.14 -8.30 1.97
C THR A 23 -8.29 -9.24 1.60
N ASP A 24 -8.12 -10.53 1.83
CA ASP A 24 -9.20 -11.49 1.73
C ASP A 24 -10.22 -11.26 2.86
N VAL A 25 -11.46 -11.01 2.48
CA VAL A 25 -12.52 -10.64 3.43
C VAL A 25 -12.98 -11.81 4.29
N GLU A 26 -12.85 -13.04 3.80
CA GLU A 26 -13.30 -14.23 4.53
C GLU A 26 -12.28 -14.64 5.61
N THR A 27 -11.00 -14.56 5.26
CA THR A 27 -9.90 -14.98 6.15
C THR A 27 -9.26 -13.85 6.94
N GLY A 28 -9.48 -12.59 6.54
CA GLY A 28 -8.81 -11.41 7.08
C GLY A 28 -7.32 -11.33 6.75
N LYS A 29 -6.79 -12.24 5.94
CA LYS A 29 -5.37 -12.34 5.62
C LYS A 29 -5.00 -11.50 4.39
N PRO A 30 -3.72 -11.07 4.27
CA PRO A 30 -3.22 -10.43 3.06
C PRO A 30 -3.12 -11.45 1.92
N VAL A 31 -3.39 -10.99 0.71
CA VAL A 31 -3.17 -11.72 -0.55
C VAL A 31 -2.16 -10.92 -1.36
N TYR A 32 -1.05 -11.55 -1.72
CA TYR A 32 0.00 -10.95 -2.53
C TYR A 32 -0.06 -11.56 -3.93
N HIS A 33 -0.66 -10.84 -4.85
CA HIS A 33 -0.86 -11.31 -6.21
C HIS A 33 0.16 -10.70 -7.16
N GLN A 34 0.91 -11.53 -7.89
CA GLN A 34 1.75 -11.06 -8.98
C GLN A 34 0.88 -10.77 -10.19
N TYR A 35 0.66 -9.48 -10.45
CA TYR A 35 -0.15 -9.02 -11.56
C TYR A 35 0.62 -9.08 -12.87
N THR A 36 0.06 -9.77 -13.87
CA THR A 36 0.74 -10.05 -15.14
C THR A 36 0.16 -9.30 -16.35
N GLY A 37 -0.82 -8.43 -16.14
CA GLY A 37 -1.34 -7.58 -17.21
C GLY A 37 -2.80 -7.83 -17.58
N ARG A 38 -3.15 -7.53 -18.82
CA ARG A 38 -4.56 -7.50 -19.27
C ARG A 38 -5.29 -8.84 -19.10
N LYS A 39 -4.61 -9.97 -19.32
CA LYS A 39 -5.22 -11.31 -19.24
C LYS A 39 -5.46 -11.76 -17.80
N ASP A 40 -4.91 -11.05 -16.84
CA ASP A 40 -5.03 -11.31 -15.42
C ASP A 40 -6.16 -10.46 -14.83
N HIS A 41 -7.40 -10.71 -15.23
CA HIS A 41 -8.61 -9.99 -14.84
C HIS A 41 -8.57 -8.46 -15.13
N GLY A 42 -7.79 -8.02 -16.09
CA GLY A 42 -7.69 -6.60 -16.45
C GLY A 42 -7.19 -5.76 -15.27
N PHE A 43 -8.01 -4.83 -14.78
CA PHE A 43 -7.67 -3.97 -13.63
C PHE A 43 -8.32 -4.40 -12.31
N ASP A 44 -9.00 -5.54 -12.26
CA ASP A 44 -9.79 -5.94 -11.09
C ASP A 44 -8.92 -6.11 -9.82
N TRP A 45 -7.71 -6.65 -9.95
CA TRP A 45 -6.75 -6.75 -8.84
C TRP A 45 -6.34 -5.38 -8.30
N ILE A 46 -6.06 -4.42 -9.19
CA ILE A 46 -5.69 -3.05 -8.81
C ILE A 46 -6.90 -2.36 -8.17
N GLN A 47 -8.11 -2.57 -8.71
CA GLN A 47 -9.35 -2.07 -8.13
C GLN A 47 -9.59 -2.66 -6.73
N ALA A 48 -9.37 -3.96 -6.55
CA ALA A 48 -9.51 -4.62 -5.25
C ALA A 48 -8.56 -4.02 -4.21
N SER A 49 -7.28 -3.84 -4.59
CA SER A 49 -6.26 -3.22 -3.74
C SER A 49 -6.58 -1.78 -3.35
N ALA A 50 -7.32 -1.05 -4.17
CA ALA A 50 -7.77 0.32 -3.91
C ALA A 50 -9.17 0.40 -3.26
N SER A 51 -9.83 -0.75 -3.01
CA SER A 51 -11.20 -0.80 -2.51
C SER A 51 -11.27 -0.66 -1.00
N MET A 52 -11.37 0.58 -0.52
CA MET A 52 -11.45 0.89 0.92
C MET A 52 -12.74 0.36 1.57
N PRO A 53 -12.65 -0.25 2.76
CA PRO A 53 -13.83 -0.64 3.55
C PRO A 53 -14.78 0.54 3.77
N LEU A 54 -16.08 0.26 3.79
CA LEU A 54 -17.20 1.21 3.92
C LEU A 54 -17.44 2.10 2.67
N VAL A 55 -16.42 2.44 1.91
CA VAL A 55 -16.48 3.35 0.74
C VAL A 55 -16.72 2.56 -0.54
N SER A 56 -15.99 1.47 -0.71
CA SER A 56 -16.05 0.63 -1.91
C SER A 56 -16.89 -0.64 -1.71
N ARG A 57 -17.16 -1.33 -2.80
CA ARG A 57 -17.74 -2.67 -2.79
C ARG A 57 -16.62 -3.70 -2.66
N ILE A 58 -16.97 -4.89 -2.15
CA ILE A 58 -16.09 -6.05 -2.22
C ILE A 58 -15.92 -6.43 -3.69
N VAL A 59 -14.68 -6.62 -4.12
CA VAL A 59 -14.33 -7.12 -5.45
C VAL A 59 -14.18 -8.63 -5.35
N THR A 60 -14.78 -9.36 -6.28
CA THR A 60 -14.67 -10.82 -6.32
C THR A 60 -13.88 -11.25 -7.52
N ILE A 61 -12.76 -11.95 -7.31
CA ILE A 61 -11.89 -12.49 -8.35
C ILE A 61 -11.71 -13.98 -8.06
N ASP A 62 -12.05 -14.83 -9.02
CA ASP A 62 -11.96 -16.30 -8.90
C ASP A 62 -12.60 -16.86 -7.60
N GLY A 63 -13.70 -16.26 -7.17
CA GLY A 63 -14.41 -16.64 -5.94
C GLY A 63 -13.85 -16.03 -4.66
N GLN A 64 -12.66 -15.42 -4.68
CA GLN A 64 -12.10 -14.69 -3.53
C GLN A 64 -12.74 -13.30 -3.39
N LYS A 65 -13.13 -12.95 -2.19
CA LYS A 65 -13.71 -11.65 -1.84
C LYS A 65 -12.64 -10.74 -1.29
N LEU A 66 -12.31 -9.68 -2.02
CA LEU A 66 -11.14 -8.85 -1.78
C LEU A 66 -11.51 -7.40 -1.48
N LEU A 67 -10.72 -6.77 -0.62
CA LEU A 67 -10.70 -5.34 -0.32
C LEU A 67 -9.25 -4.84 -0.23
N ASP A 68 -9.08 -3.54 0.06
CA ASP A 68 -7.82 -2.81 0.19
C ASP A 68 -6.78 -3.59 1.02
N GLY A 69 -5.62 -3.83 0.42
CA GLY A 69 -4.51 -4.56 1.05
C GLY A 69 -3.96 -3.89 2.29
N GLY A 70 -4.04 -2.56 2.37
CA GLY A 70 -3.62 -1.80 3.54
C GLY A 70 -4.48 -2.05 4.79
N VAL A 71 -5.49 -2.92 4.75
CA VAL A 71 -6.19 -3.40 5.93
C VAL A 71 -5.37 -4.49 6.62
N ALA A 72 -4.88 -5.48 5.89
CA ALA A 72 -4.12 -6.61 6.44
C ALA A 72 -2.61 -6.34 6.47
N ASP A 73 -2.05 -5.79 5.37
CA ASP A 73 -0.64 -5.46 5.26
C ASP A 73 -0.46 -4.17 4.45
N SER A 74 -0.20 -3.06 5.15
CA SER A 74 -0.07 -1.74 4.51
C SER A 74 1.28 -1.50 3.85
N VAL A 75 2.35 -2.18 4.32
CA VAL A 75 3.72 -2.09 3.79
C VAL A 75 4.35 -3.49 3.84
N PRO A 76 4.31 -4.25 2.75
CA PRO A 76 4.55 -5.70 2.74
C PRO A 76 6.04 -6.08 2.79
N ILE A 77 6.86 -5.39 3.57
CA ILE A 77 8.31 -5.59 3.61
C ILE A 77 8.68 -7.03 4.00
N ARG A 78 8.05 -7.58 5.06
CA ARG A 78 8.36 -8.93 5.53
C ARG A 78 8.05 -10.00 4.48
N GLN A 79 6.99 -9.79 3.70
CA GLN A 79 6.66 -10.69 2.60
C GLN A 79 7.70 -10.64 1.48
N PHE A 80 8.18 -9.45 1.12
CA PHE A 80 9.20 -9.33 0.07
C PHE A 80 10.55 -9.88 0.53
N GLU A 81 10.93 -9.72 1.79
CA GLU A 81 12.12 -10.37 2.36
C GLU A 81 11.99 -11.91 2.31
N GLN A 82 10.82 -12.48 2.64
CA GLN A 82 10.56 -13.92 2.52
C GLN A 82 10.64 -14.42 1.07
N MET A 83 10.34 -13.55 0.10
CA MET A 83 10.50 -13.84 -1.33
C MET A 83 11.96 -13.74 -1.81
N GLY A 84 12.89 -13.34 -0.94
CA GLY A 84 14.33 -13.23 -1.27
C GLY A 84 14.77 -11.84 -1.71
N TYR A 85 13.90 -10.80 -1.56
CA TYR A 85 14.29 -9.42 -1.80
C TYR A 85 14.97 -8.85 -0.54
N ASP A 86 16.29 -8.85 -0.50
CA ASP A 86 17.11 -8.45 0.64
C ASP A 86 17.47 -6.94 0.65
N ARG A 87 17.27 -6.24 -0.48
CA ARG A 87 17.41 -4.77 -0.60
C ARG A 87 16.06 -4.16 -0.95
N ASN A 88 15.45 -3.48 0.01
CA ASN A 88 14.12 -2.90 -0.17
C ASN A 88 14.16 -1.38 -0.14
N VAL A 89 13.51 -0.75 -1.11
CA VAL A 89 13.23 0.69 -1.12
C VAL A 89 11.77 0.90 -0.74
N ILE A 90 11.53 1.63 0.36
CA ILE A 90 10.21 1.86 0.91
C ILE A 90 9.83 3.32 0.77
N ILE A 91 8.61 3.58 0.29
CA ILE A 91 8.04 4.91 0.20
C ILE A 91 6.89 5.02 1.19
N LEU A 92 7.09 5.77 2.27
CA LEU A 92 6.08 6.07 3.28
C LEU A 92 5.44 7.43 2.98
N THR A 93 4.14 7.54 3.25
CA THR A 93 3.36 8.77 3.09
C THR A 93 3.14 9.52 4.41
N GLN A 94 3.75 9.03 5.48
CA GLN A 94 3.66 9.61 6.82
C GLN A 94 5.06 9.91 7.38
N PRO A 95 5.21 10.96 8.21
CA PRO A 95 6.48 11.29 8.84
C PRO A 95 6.90 10.21 9.86
N LYS A 96 8.15 10.29 10.32
CA LYS A 96 8.79 9.26 11.15
C LYS A 96 8.10 9.04 12.49
N ASP A 97 7.59 10.11 13.09
CA ASP A 97 6.91 10.10 14.39
C ASP A 97 5.44 9.70 14.32
N TYR A 98 4.91 9.53 13.12
CA TYR A 98 3.52 9.10 12.94
C TYR A 98 3.29 7.72 13.55
N ARG A 99 2.17 7.60 14.27
CA ARG A 99 1.63 6.32 14.74
C ARG A 99 0.14 6.24 14.41
N LYS A 100 -0.27 5.13 13.83
CA LYS A 100 -1.66 4.88 13.51
C LYS A 100 -2.46 4.64 14.78
N SER A 101 -3.58 5.31 14.92
CA SER A 101 -4.54 5.13 16.00
C SER A 101 -5.60 4.08 15.65
N PRO A 102 -6.29 3.51 16.65
CA PRO A 102 -7.45 2.65 16.43
C PRO A 102 -8.48 3.29 15.49
N ASN A 103 -9.14 2.48 14.68
CA ASN A 103 -10.11 2.98 13.72
C ASN A 103 -11.42 3.39 14.42
N SER A 104 -11.76 4.67 14.41
CA SER A 104 -13.00 5.20 15.02
C SER A 104 -14.29 4.69 14.34
N LEU A 105 -14.21 4.18 13.11
CA LEU A 105 -15.34 3.65 12.37
C LEU A 105 -15.60 2.15 12.64
N MET A 106 -14.95 1.56 13.65
CA MET A 106 -15.15 0.14 13.99
C MET A 106 -16.60 -0.28 14.21
N PRO A 107 -17.49 0.51 14.85
CA PRO A 107 -18.91 0.15 14.97
C PRO A 107 -19.58 -0.07 13.60
N LEU A 108 -19.28 0.77 12.62
CA LEU A 108 -19.81 0.64 11.25
C LEU A 108 -19.21 -0.55 10.52
N ILE A 109 -17.92 -0.82 10.70
CA ILE A 109 -17.24 -1.99 10.14
C ILE A 109 -17.85 -3.27 10.68
N ARG A 110 -18.04 -3.40 11.99
CA ARG A 110 -18.67 -4.55 12.62
C ARG A 110 -20.09 -4.78 12.09
N HIS A 111 -20.87 -3.72 11.90
CA HIS A 111 -22.22 -3.83 11.37
C HIS A 111 -22.22 -4.29 9.90
N LYS A 112 -21.47 -3.61 9.03
CA LYS A 112 -21.44 -3.89 7.58
C LYS A 112 -20.84 -5.26 7.27
N TYR A 113 -19.78 -5.65 7.97
CA TYR A 113 -19.01 -6.87 7.70
C TYR A 113 -19.30 -8.00 8.73
N ARG A 114 -20.48 -7.99 9.37
CA ARG A 114 -20.85 -8.97 10.41
C ARG A 114 -20.75 -10.43 9.97
N ALA A 115 -20.83 -10.69 8.65
CA ALA A 115 -20.65 -12.01 8.06
C ALA A 115 -19.17 -12.44 7.94
N TYR A 116 -18.22 -11.54 8.25
CA TYR A 116 -16.79 -11.72 8.05
C TYR A 116 -16.01 -11.39 9.33
N PRO A 117 -16.07 -12.24 10.36
CA PRO A 117 -15.47 -11.95 11.68
C PRO A 117 -13.96 -11.77 11.62
N GLU A 118 -13.25 -12.53 10.77
CA GLU A 118 -11.81 -12.41 10.64
C GLU A 118 -11.40 -11.06 10.02
N PHE A 119 -12.16 -10.58 9.05
CA PHE A 119 -11.94 -9.23 8.50
C PHE A 119 -12.15 -8.13 9.55
N ILE A 120 -13.17 -8.28 10.41
CA ILE A 120 -13.40 -7.33 11.51
C ILE A 120 -12.20 -7.32 12.44
N LYS A 121 -11.72 -8.49 12.86
CA LYS A 121 -10.54 -8.65 13.73
C LYS A 121 -9.27 -8.03 13.11
N THR A 122 -9.07 -8.22 11.82
CA THR A 122 -7.95 -7.59 11.09
C THR A 122 -8.04 -6.07 11.13
N ASN A 123 -9.24 -5.49 10.91
CA ASN A 123 -9.44 -4.04 11.03
C ASN A 123 -9.22 -3.51 12.45
N GLU A 124 -9.60 -4.26 13.48
CA GLU A 124 -9.37 -3.90 14.89
C GLU A 124 -7.87 -3.81 15.20
N ASN A 125 -7.08 -4.76 14.70
CA ASN A 125 -5.65 -4.85 14.94
C ASN A 125 -4.79 -4.05 13.94
N ARG A 126 -5.38 -3.49 12.91
CA ARG A 126 -4.68 -2.78 11.83
C ARG A 126 -3.66 -1.77 12.31
N HIS A 127 -4.00 -1.01 13.35
CA HIS A 127 -3.12 0.03 13.90
C HIS A 127 -1.90 -0.57 14.61
N LEU A 128 -2.05 -1.71 15.28
CA LEU A 128 -0.95 -2.42 15.95
C LEU A 128 0.01 -2.99 14.91
N VAL A 129 -0.51 -3.71 13.91
CA VAL A 129 0.29 -4.30 12.84
C VAL A 129 1.05 -3.23 12.05
N TYR A 130 0.38 -2.12 11.73
CA TYR A 130 1.03 -1.00 11.02
C TYR A 130 2.17 -0.39 11.81
N ASN A 131 1.96 -0.12 13.10
CA ASN A 131 2.98 0.49 13.96
C ASN A 131 4.17 -0.45 14.19
N ASP A 132 3.92 -1.75 14.38
CA ASP A 132 4.96 -2.78 14.45
C ASP A 132 5.77 -2.88 13.13
N THR A 133 5.10 -2.76 11.99
CA THR A 133 5.77 -2.70 10.69
C THR A 133 6.64 -1.44 10.56
N LEU A 134 6.19 -0.28 11.04
CA LEU A 134 7.03 0.94 11.04
C LEU A 134 8.27 0.77 11.92
N ASP A 135 8.12 0.21 13.11
CA ASP A 135 9.25 -0.03 14.03
C ASP A 135 10.27 -0.98 13.37
N TYR A 136 9.81 -2.05 12.75
CA TYR A 136 10.65 -2.96 11.98
C TYR A 136 11.38 -2.26 10.83
N ILE A 137 10.69 -1.44 10.04
CA ILE A 137 11.30 -0.67 8.94
C ILE A 137 12.39 0.26 9.48
N PHE A 138 12.16 0.92 10.61
CA PHE A 138 13.13 1.86 11.17
C PHE A 138 14.37 1.15 11.74
N GLU A 139 14.24 -0.07 12.24
CA GLU A 139 15.38 -0.90 12.60
C GLU A 139 16.18 -1.30 11.36
N LYS A 140 15.52 -1.78 10.32
CA LYS A 140 16.15 -2.15 9.05
C LYS A 140 16.81 -0.97 8.33
N GLU A 141 16.25 0.22 8.44
CA GLU A 141 16.86 1.46 7.93
C GLU A 141 18.18 1.79 8.67
N LYS A 142 18.21 1.61 10.00
CA LYS A 142 19.44 1.81 10.80
C LYS A 142 20.53 0.78 10.47
N GLU A 143 20.13 -0.46 10.18
CA GLU A 143 21.02 -1.54 9.73
C GLU A 143 21.54 -1.33 8.31
N GLY A 144 20.95 -0.41 7.53
CA GLY A 144 21.29 -0.15 6.14
C GLY A 144 20.78 -1.18 5.15
N SER A 145 19.87 -2.07 5.56
CA SER A 145 19.25 -3.09 4.68
C SER A 145 18.00 -2.58 3.94
N VAL A 146 17.49 -1.41 4.34
CA VAL A 146 16.32 -0.76 3.75
C VAL A 146 16.60 0.71 3.50
N PHE A 147 16.19 1.22 2.34
CA PHE A 147 16.20 2.64 2.02
C PHE A 147 14.79 3.21 2.11
N VAL A 148 14.60 4.31 2.88
CA VAL A 148 13.27 4.85 3.14
C VAL A 148 13.13 6.27 2.63
N PHE A 149 12.12 6.48 1.77
CA PHE A 149 11.56 7.80 1.48
C PHE A 149 10.37 8.05 2.39
N ARG A 150 10.33 9.22 3.02
CA ARG A 150 9.19 9.69 3.80
C ARG A 150 9.19 11.21 3.87
N PRO A 151 8.02 11.84 4.06
CA PRO A 151 7.98 13.28 4.32
C PRO A 151 8.52 13.59 5.71
N ASP A 152 9.12 14.76 5.89
CA ASP A 152 9.58 15.24 7.19
C ASP A 152 8.41 15.66 8.08
N GLU A 153 7.34 16.18 7.46
CA GLU A 153 6.12 16.63 8.12
C GLU A 153 4.87 15.97 7.50
N ALA A 154 3.73 16.11 8.17
CA ALA A 154 2.46 15.61 7.66
C ALA A 154 2.11 16.28 6.31
N LEU A 155 1.72 15.46 5.33
CA LEU A 155 1.33 15.97 4.02
C LEU A 155 0.06 16.85 4.10
N PRO A 156 -0.06 17.93 3.28
CA PRO A 156 -1.15 18.89 3.35
C PRO A 156 -2.45 18.39 2.70
N VAL A 157 -2.63 17.08 2.62
CA VAL A 157 -3.77 16.44 1.96
C VAL A 157 -4.56 15.54 2.89
N SER A 158 -5.86 15.48 2.68
CA SER A 158 -6.73 14.51 3.32
C SER A 158 -6.70 13.16 2.57
N ARG A 159 -7.28 12.10 3.19
CA ARG A 159 -7.35 10.77 2.56
C ARG A 159 -8.09 10.77 1.21
N VAL A 160 -9.03 11.67 1.02
CA VAL A 160 -9.85 11.82 -0.20
C VAL A 160 -9.77 13.27 -0.68
N GLU A 161 -8.55 13.73 -0.95
CA GLU A 161 -8.31 15.10 -1.42
C GLU A 161 -8.76 15.28 -2.88
N LYS A 162 -9.35 16.42 -3.17
CA LYS A 162 -9.80 16.81 -4.52
C LYS A 162 -9.28 18.17 -4.95
N ASP A 163 -8.66 18.91 -4.04
CA ASP A 163 -8.08 20.22 -4.35
C ASP A 163 -6.80 20.03 -5.19
N PRO A 164 -6.79 20.48 -6.45
CA PRO A 164 -5.65 20.29 -7.34
C PRO A 164 -4.38 21.03 -6.86
N VAL A 165 -4.54 22.13 -6.12
CA VAL A 165 -3.41 22.90 -5.57
C VAL A 165 -2.71 22.07 -4.49
N LYS A 166 -3.46 21.45 -3.58
CA LYS A 166 -2.91 20.58 -2.54
C LYS A 166 -2.31 19.31 -3.11
N LEU A 167 -2.92 18.74 -4.15
CA LEU A 167 -2.39 17.58 -4.84
C LEU A 167 -1.07 17.92 -5.52
N GLN A 168 -0.97 19.07 -6.21
CA GLN A 168 0.27 19.53 -6.83
C GLN A 168 1.37 19.79 -5.78
N ALA A 169 1.04 20.48 -4.69
CA ALA A 169 2.00 20.70 -3.60
C ALA A 169 2.54 19.40 -3.01
N THR A 170 1.66 18.39 -2.85
CA THR A 170 2.08 17.06 -2.37
C THR A 170 3.00 16.35 -3.37
N TYR A 171 2.70 16.45 -4.67
CA TYR A 171 3.55 15.93 -5.74
C TYR A 171 4.95 16.59 -5.71
N ASP A 172 5.00 17.92 -5.58
CA ASP A 172 6.25 18.68 -5.55
C ASP A 172 7.12 18.30 -4.35
N LEU A 173 6.50 18.07 -3.18
CA LEU A 173 7.20 17.54 -1.99
C LEU A 173 7.81 16.15 -2.26
N GLY A 174 7.07 15.26 -2.89
CA GLY A 174 7.56 13.93 -3.24
C GLY A 174 8.71 13.98 -4.28
N ARG A 175 8.57 14.84 -5.29
CA ARG A 175 9.63 15.08 -6.29
C ARG A 175 10.91 15.59 -5.65
N LYS A 176 10.81 16.60 -4.81
CA LYS A 176 11.93 17.18 -4.09
C LYS A 176 12.65 16.13 -3.25
N ALA A 177 11.92 15.38 -2.42
CA ALA A 177 12.48 14.31 -1.59
C ALA A 177 13.20 13.24 -2.43
N GLY A 178 12.64 12.89 -3.61
CA GLY A 178 13.26 11.95 -4.54
C GLY A 178 14.57 12.48 -5.15
N GLU A 179 14.59 13.74 -5.56
CA GLU A 179 15.76 14.39 -6.15
C GLU A 179 16.91 14.56 -5.14
N GLU A 180 16.59 14.99 -3.92
CA GLU A 180 17.55 15.17 -2.82
C GLU A 180 18.25 13.87 -2.42
N LYS A 181 17.54 12.75 -2.41
CA LYS A 181 18.03 11.43 -2.00
C LYS A 181 18.49 10.52 -3.14
N LEU A 182 18.49 11.02 -4.39
CA LEU A 182 18.79 10.18 -5.55
C LEU A 182 20.21 9.60 -5.54
N ALA A 183 21.20 10.37 -5.09
CA ALA A 183 22.58 9.92 -5.00
C ALA A 183 22.72 8.79 -3.96
N ASP A 184 22.12 8.96 -2.79
CA ASP A 184 22.14 7.97 -1.71
C ASP A 184 21.41 6.70 -2.10
N LEU A 185 20.26 6.83 -2.82
CA LEU A 185 19.54 5.68 -3.36
C LEU A 185 20.40 4.89 -4.34
N LYS A 186 21.09 5.56 -5.25
CA LYS A 186 21.99 4.88 -6.20
C LYS A 186 23.10 4.13 -5.48
N ALA A 187 23.70 4.73 -4.46
CA ALA A 187 24.71 4.08 -3.64
C ALA A 187 24.19 2.87 -2.87
N PHE A 188 22.93 2.92 -2.40
CA PHE A 188 22.27 1.81 -1.72
C PHE A 188 22.02 0.62 -2.65
N LEU A 189 21.72 0.86 -3.93
CA LEU A 189 21.39 -0.18 -4.91
C LEU A 189 22.62 -0.84 -5.56
N THR A 190 23.81 -0.24 -5.45
CA THR A 190 25.09 -0.81 -5.93
C THR A 190 25.71 -1.71 -4.88
#